data_2f8ff5511b72ecdc92b885907824253a
#
_entry.id   2f8ff5511b72ecdc92b885907824253a
#
_cell.length_a   1.000
_cell.length_b   1.000
_cell.length_c   1.000
_cell.angle_alpha   90.00
_cell.angle_beta   90.00
_cell.angle_gamma   90.00
#
_symmetry.space_group_name_H-M   'P 1'
#
loop_
_entity.id
_entity.type
_entity.pdbx_description
1 polymer ?
#
loop_
_entity_poly.entity_id
_entity_poly.type
_entity_poly.pdbx_seq_one_letter_code
_entity_poly.pdbx_strand_id
1 'polypeptide(L)'
;MRNIPFLSSLLFLIGTLVASPCFAEQETDDADLGGFIEAPKWKEDAVVIPPFPKVDDLLKVEVDRAESPFNFYIDSKNLSISADKGVIRYTVVIESDSGAKNILFEGIRCQTGEFRTYAYGTYDKKLVKARTSAWKIIKKSSGVVHHYDFYRHYMCSEYLTPNPIDILLRKVKYPEDFQVSDERDD
;
A
#
# COMPACT_ATOMS: atom_id res chain seq x y z
N MET A 1 -30.10 -101.41 30.31
CA MET A 1 -29.14 -102.40 29.79
C MET A 1 -28.09 -101.70 28.92
N ARG A 2 -26.86 -101.90 29.30
CA ARG A 2 -25.59 -101.75 28.53
C ARG A 2 -25.10 -100.33 28.28
N ASN A 3 -24.13 -100.00 29.08
CA ASN A 3 -23.10 -98.96 28.95
C ASN A 3 -22.16 -99.20 27.77
N ILE A 4 -21.76 -98.15 27.11
CA ILE A 4 -20.52 -98.11 26.36
C ILE A 4 -19.91 -96.70 26.54
N PRO A 5 -18.67 -96.58 27.03
CA PRO A 5 -18.02 -95.30 27.11
C PRO A 5 -17.29 -94.93 25.83
N PHE A 6 -17.45 -93.73 25.36
CA PHE A 6 -16.63 -93.20 24.27
C PHE A 6 -15.51 -92.33 24.86
N LEU A 7 -14.28 -92.72 24.58
CA LEU A 7 -13.06 -91.94 24.82
C LEU A 7 -13.10 -90.70 23.88
N SER A 8 -13.02 -89.52 24.50
CA SER A 8 -12.84 -88.30 23.73
C SER A 8 -11.35 -87.89 23.77
N SER A 9 -10.72 -87.93 22.60
CA SER A 9 -9.37 -87.53 22.36
C SER A 9 -9.21 -86.02 22.44
N LEU A 10 -8.41 -85.57 23.39
CA LEU A 10 -8.14 -84.16 23.60
C LEU A 10 -7.00 -83.71 22.64
N LEU A 11 -7.35 -83.05 21.56
CA LEU A 11 -6.42 -82.42 20.64
C LEU A 11 -5.99 -81.06 21.21
N PHE A 12 -4.78 -80.97 21.67
CA PHE A 12 -4.16 -79.68 22.05
C PHE A 12 -3.71 -78.95 20.79
N LEU A 13 -4.44 -77.92 20.42
CA LEU A 13 -4.03 -76.96 19.40
C LEU A 13 -3.11 -75.94 20.07
N ILE A 14 -1.80 -76.04 19.81
CA ILE A 14 -0.82 -75.04 20.20
C ILE A 14 -0.93 -73.88 19.21
N GLY A 15 -1.65 -72.81 19.66
CA GLY A 15 -1.69 -71.55 18.92
C GLY A 15 -0.36 -70.77 19.10
N THR A 16 0.43 -70.72 18.06
CA THR A 16 1.57 -69.83 18.00
C THR A 16 1.12 -68.36 17.93
N LEU A 17 1.34 -67.66 19.06
CA LEU A 17 1.16 -66.20 19.12
C LEU A 17 2.25 -65.52 18.29
N VAL A 18 1.93 -65.10 17.08
CA VAL A 18 2.83 -64.25 16.29
C VAL A 18 2.71 -62.85 16.84
N ALA A 19 3.71 -62.47 17.67
CA ALA A 19 3.87 -61.07 18.10
C ALA A 19 4.30 -60.23 16.88
N SER A 20 3.41 -59.46 16.30
CA SER A 20 3.75 -58.45 15.32
C SER A 20 4.57 -57.37 16.02
N PRO A 21 5.75 -57.02 15.50
CA PRO A 21 6.45 -55.85 15.99
C PRO A 21 5.62 -54.59 15.70
N CYS A 22 5.12 -53.93 16.71
CA CYS A 22 4.60 -52.60 16.60
C CYS A 22 5.80 -51.69 16.26
N PHE A 23 5.90 -51.34 14.95
CA PHE A 23 6.74 -50.21 14.58
C PHE A 23 6.12 -48.98 15.23
N ALA A 24 6.70 -48.48 16.28
CA ALA A 24 6.47 -47.11 16.72
C ALA A 24 6.88 -46.23 15.55
N GLU A 25 5.90 -45.62 14.88
CA GLU A 25 6.15 -44.46 14.03
C GLU A 25 6.78 -43.45 14.96
N GLN A 26 8.05 -43.20 14.73
CA GLN A 26 8.78 -42.10 15.29
C GLN A 26 8.12 -40.87 14.66
N GLU A 27 7.23 -40.23 15.44
CA GLU A 27 6.82 -38.86 15.13
C GLU A 27 8.12 -38.07 15.00
N THR A 28 8.51 -37.80 13.77
CA THR A 28 9.50 -36.76 13.53
C THR A 28 8.88 -35.50 14.10
N ASP A 29 9.45 -35.05 15.23
CA ASP A 29 9.23 -33.69 15.71
C ASP A 29 9.34 -32.81 14.46
N ASP A 30 8.18 -32.27 14.00
CA ASP A 30 8.15 -31.23 13.01
C ASP A 30 9.10 -30.18 13.55
N ALA A 31 10.28 -30.14 12.92
CA ALA A 31 11.23 -29.09 13.18
C ALA A 31 10.40 -27.79 13.08
N ASP A 32 10.31 -27.08 14.18
CA ASP A 32 9.73 -25.76 14.29
C ASP A 32 10.25 -24.95 13.09
N LEU A 33 9.47 -24.96 12.00
CA LEU A 33 9.74 -24.17 10.81
C LEU A 33 9.51 -22.74 11.26
N GLY A 34 10.54 -22.19 11.88
CA GLY A 34 10.72 -20.91 12.53
C GLY A 34 9.48 -20.05 12.39
N GLY A 35 8.73 -19.91 13.49
CA GLY A 35 7.42 -19.28 13.50
C GLY A 35 7.41 -18.07 12.57
N PHE A 36 6.42 -18.01 11.67
CA PHE A 36 6.27 -16.90 10.73
C PHE A 36 6.24 -15.60 11.55
N ILE A 37 7.37 -14.91 11.61
CA ILE A 37 7.46 -13.62 12.29
C ILE A 37 6.71 -12.64 11.39
N GLU A 38 5.48 -12.33 11.76
CA GLU A 38 4.69 -11.31 11.06
C GLU A 38 5.51 -10.01 11.08
N ALA A 39 5.83 -9.51 9.89
CA ALA A 39 6.56 -8.26 9.77
C ALA A 39 5.79 -7.14 10.49
N PRO A 40 6.46 -6.26 11.25
CA PRO A 40 5.78 -5.21 11.99
C PRO A 40 4.91 -4.38 11.03
N LYS A 41 3.65 -4.15 11.43
CA LYS A 41 2.72 -3.32 10.64
C LYS A 41 3.38 -1.96 10.39
N TRP A 42 3.41 -1.57 9.13
CA TRP A 42 3.94 -0.28 8.72
C TRP A 42 3.25 0.86 9.51
N LYS A 43 4.06 1.77 9.99
CA LYS A 43 3.61 2.97 10.71
C LYS A 43 4.27 4.19 10.09
N GLU A 44 3.44 5.16 9.71
CA GLU A 44 3.94 6.43 9.20
C GLU A 44 4.72 7.20 10.27
N ASP A 45 5.81 7.85 9.87
CA ASP A 45 6.56 8.76 10.70
C ASP A 45 5.76 10.05 11.02
N ALA A 46 6.27 10.87 11.94
CA ALA A 46 5.61 12.10 12.34
C ALA A 46 5.45 13.06 11.15
N VAL A 47 4.23 13.55 10.97
CA VAL A 47 3.89 14.51 9.91
C VAL A 47 4.00 15.93 10.43
N VAL A 48 4.86 16.72 9.79
CA VAL A 48 4.97 18.16 10.04
C VAL A 48 4.15 18.88 8.98
N ILE A 49 3.16 19.67 9.42
CA ILE A 49 2.34 20.49 8.51
C ILE A 49 3.20 21.68 8.06
N PRO A 50 3.39 21.89 6.76
CA PRO A 50 4.20 22.98 6.25
C PRO A 50 3.50 24.33 6.40
N PRO A 51 4.19 25.45 6.14
CA PRO A 51 3.54 26.75 6.03
C PRO A 51 2.54 26.77 4.88
N PHE A 52 1.64 27.75 4.90
CA PHE A 52 0.69 27.97 3.80
C PHE A 52 1.46 28.31 2.50
N PRO A 53 1.08 27.73 1.35
CA PRO A 53 1.82 27.89 0.11
C PRO A 53 1.83 29.35 -0.39
N LYS A 54 2.95 29.79 -0.93
CA LYS A 54 3.08 31.09 -1.58
C LYS A 54 2.82 30.96 -3.07
N VAL A 55 2.21 31.97 -3.66
CA VAL A 55 1.87 31.96 -5.11
C VAL A 55 3.11 31.76 -5.97
N ASP A 56 4.22 32.41 -5.62
CA ASP A 56 5.47 32.35 -6.38
C ASP A 56 6.17 30.97 -6.32
N ASP A 57 5.79 30.13 -5.35
CA ASP A 57 6.33 28.78 -5.19
C ASP A 57 5.45 27.71 -5.84
N LEU A 58 4.31 28.11 -6.43
CA LEU A 58 3.37 27.18 -7.07
C LEU A 58 3.81 26.84 -8.49
N LEU A 59 3.86 25.54 -8.79
CA LEU A 59 4.06 25.00 -10.14
C LEU A 59 2.77 24.34 -10.61
N LYS A 60 2.34 24.68 -11.81
CA LYS A 60 1.19 24.04 -12.45
C LYS A 60 1.53 22.59 -12.77
N VAL A 61 0.59 21.70 -12.51
CA VAL A 61 0.71 20.27 -12.80
C VAL A 61 -0.33 19.93 -13.86
N GLU A 62 0.13 19.38 -14.96
CA GLU A 62 -0.78 18.86 -15.99
C GLU A 62 -1.39 17.54 -15.52
N VAL A 63 -2.70 17.38 -15.74
CA VAL A 63 -3.44 16.16 -15.43
C VAL A 63 -4.14 15.68 -16.70
N ASP A 64 -4.20 14.37 -16.88
CA ASP A 64 -4.75 13.72 -18.09
C ASP A 64 -6.28 13.81 -18.16
N ARG A 65 -6.81 15.04 -18.09
CA ARG A 65 -8.23 15.30 -18.35
C ARG A 65 -8.42 16.54 -19.20
N ALA A 66 -8.73 16.33 -20.46
CA ALA A 66 -9.05 17.38 -21.43
C ALA A 66 -10.23 18.30 -21.01
N GLU A 67 -11.01 17.92 -20.00
CA GLU A 67 -12.22 18.62 -19.56
C GLU A 67 -12.30 18.82 -18.04
N SER A 68 -11.17 18.82 -17.32
CA SER A 68 -11.20 19.17 -15.90
C SER A 68 -11.50 20.66 -15.74
N PRO A 69 -12.56 21.05 -15.00
CA PRO A 69 -12.84 22.46 -14.69
C PRO A 69 -11.88 23.02 -13.62
N PHE A 70 -10.79 22.29 -13.34
CA PHE A 70 -9.84 22.64 -12.31
C PHE A 70 -8.42 22.69 -12.84
N ASN A 71 -7.66 23.68 -12.38
CA ASN A 71 -6.23 23.74 -12.50
C ASN A 71 -5.58 23.26 -11.20
N PHE A 72 -4.48 22.52 -11.33
CA PHE A 72 -3.76 21.96 -10.20
C PHE A 72 -2.36 22.56 -10.10
N TYR A 73 -1.95 22.90 -8.88
CA TYR A 73 -0.63 23.44 -8.61
C TYR A 73 -0.05 22.74 -7.39
N ILE A 74 1.25 22.50 -7.38
CA ILE A 74 1.97 22.01 -6.20
C ILE A 74 2.91 23.09 -5.65
N ASP A 75 3.05 23.11 -4.32
CA ASP A 75 4.06 23.94 -3.66
C ASP A 75 5.45 23.29 -3.81
N SER A 76 6.28 23.88 -4.65
CA SER A 76 7.60 23.36 -4.98
C SER A 76 8.61 23.44 -3.82
N LYS A 77 8.34 24.22 -2.78
CA LYS A 77 9.23 24.44 -1.66
C LYS A 77 8.96 23.54 -0.45
N ASN A 78 7.74 23.03 -0.35
CA ASN A 78 7.30 22.24 0.81
C ASN A 78 6.96 20.79 0.44
N LEU A 79 7.73 20.22 -0.46
CA LEU A 79 7.72 18.77 -0.75
C LEU A 79 8.59 18.04 0.27
N SER A 80 8.15 16.88 0.73
CA SER A 80 8.95 16.04 1.62
C SER A 80 8.71 14.56 1.39
N ILE A 81 9.73 13.75 1.64
CA ILE A 81 9.64 12.29 1.61
C ILE A 81 9.81 11.80 3.05
N SER A 82 8.97 10.83 3.46
CA SER A 82 9.06 10.20 4.77
C SER A 82 10.41 9.53 5.01
N ALA A 83 10.81 9.37 6.28
CA ALA A 83 12.10 8.81 6.65
C ALA A 83 12.30 7.37 6.13
N ASP A 84 11.21 6.59 6.04
CA ASP A 84 11.18 5.24 5.47
C ASP A 84 11.12 5.24 3.93
N LYS A 85 11.11 6.44 3.30
CA LYS A 85 10.99 6.65 1.85
C LYS A 85 9.74 6.00 1.23
N GLY A 86 8.70 5.79 2.02
CA GLY A 86 7.45 5.17 1.55
C GLY A 86 6.38 6.18 1.13
N VAL A 87 6.44 7.40 1.65
CA VAL A 87 5.44 8.45 1.43
C VAL A 87 6.07 9.72 0.90
N ILE A 88 5.49 10.29 -0.15
CA ILE A 88 5.77 11.66 -0.57
C ILE A 88 4.63 12.57 -0.13
N ARG A 89 4.96 13.71 0.50
CA ARG A 89 4.02 14.70 1.02
C ARG A 89 4.15 15.99 0.24
N TYR A 90 3.01 16.59 -0.08
CA TYR A 90 2.93 17.78 -0.92
C TYR A 90 1.72 18.64 -0.53
N THR A 91 1.80 19.93 -0.83
CA THR A 91 0.62 20.80 -0.80
C THR A 91 0.13 21.01 -2.23
N VAL A 92 -1.15 20.72 -2.46
CA VAL A 92 -1.82 20.97 -3.75
C VAL A 92 -2.80 22.13 -3.60
N VAL A 93 -2.80 23.02 -4.59
CA VAL A 93 -3.81 24.06 -4.77
C VAL A 93 -4.66 23.66 -5.98
N ILE A 94 -5.94 23.48 -5.74
CA ILE A 94 -6.95 23.15 -6.76
C ILE A 94 -7.75 24.42 -7.01
N GLU A 95 -7.64 24.97 -8.20
CA GLU A 95 -8.29 26.21 -8.58
C GLU A 95 -9.35 25.94 -9.66
N SER A 96 -10.59 26.36 -9.38
CA SER A 96 -11.66 26.30 -10.39
C SER A 96 -11.54 27.43 -11.40
N ASP A 97 -12.24 27.32 -12.53
CA ASP A 97 -12.30 28.38 -13.55
C ASP A 97 -12.87 29.70 -12.99
N SER A 98 -13.68 29.64 -11.94
CA SER A 98 -14.18 30.83 -11.23
C SER A 98 -13.16 31.46 -10.27
N GLY A 99 -11.95 30.87 -10.12
CA GLY A 99 -10.90 31.33 -9.24
C GLY A 99 -11.04 30.86 -7.77
N ALA A 100 -12.03 30.04 -7.46
CA ALA A 100 -12.14 29.44 -6.13
C ALA A 100 -11.02 28.44 -5.90
N LYS A 101 -10.37 28.53 -4.71
CA LYS A 101 -9.19 27.68 -4.39
C LYS A 101 -9.51 26.73 -3.24
N ASN A 102 -9.18 25.47 -3.44
CA ASN A 102 -9.10 24.47 -2.38
C ASN A 102 -7.63 24.07 -2.19
N ILE A 103 -7.15 24.14 -0.95
CA ILE A 103 -5.75 23.89 -0.63
C ILE A 103 -5.68 22.70 0.32
N LEU A 104 -4.92 21.68 -0.08
CA LEU A 104 -4.80 20.43 0.66
C LEU A 104 -3.33 20.12 0.88
N PHE A 105 -2.98 19.73 2.11
CA PHE A 105 -1.71 19.08 2.39
C PHE A 105 -1.94 17.58 2.45
N GLU A 106 -1.31 16.85 1.57
CA GLU A 106 -1.57 15.43 1.33
C GLU A 106 -0.28 14.61 1.26
N GLY A 107 -0.42 13.30 1.37
CA GLY A 107 0.63 12.36 1.08
C GLY A 107 0.16 11.21 0.20
N ILE A 108 1.07 10.72 -0.63
CA ILE A 108 0.88 9.51 -1.43
C ILE A 108 1.87 8.46 -0.93
N ARG A 109 1.34 7.27 -0.62
CA ARG A 109 2.11 6.08 -0.30
C ARG A 109 2.27 5.26 -1.57
N CYS A 110 3.47 5.29 -2.14
CA CYS A 110 3.71 4.73 -3.46
C CYS A 110 3.54 3.21 -3.50
N GLN A 111 4.00 2.50 -2.47
CA GLN A 111 3.94 1.03 -2.42
C GLN A 111 2.52 0.47 -2.49
N THR A 112 1.54 1.17 -1.91
CA THR A 112 0.16 0.69 -1.82
C THR A 112 -0.81 1.44 -2.72
N GLY A 113 -0.36 2.52 -3.39
CA GLY A 113 -1.22 3.36 -4.21
C GLY A 113 -2.32 4.02 -3.39
N GLU A 114 -1.99 4.53 -2.22
CA GLU A 114 -2.92 5.20 -1.32
C GLU A 114 -2.56 6.66 -1.15
N PHE A 115 -3.57 7.49 -0.89
CA PHE A 115 -3.39 8.88 -0.51
C PHE A 115 -4.02 9.18 0.85
N ARG A 116 -3.58 10.27 1.48
CA ARG A 116 -4.08 10.75 2.76
C ARG A 116 -4.03 12.27 2.81
N THR A 117 -5.12 12.90 3.26
CA THR A 117 -5.14 14.34 3.50
C THR A 117 -4.81 14.61 4.97
N TYR A 118 -3.79 15.42 5.23
CA TYR A 118 -3.33 15.77 6.58
C TYR A 118 -3.90 17.10 7.06
N ALA A 119 -4.03 18.07 6.14
CA ALA A 119 -4.51 19.42 6.48
C ALA A 119 -5.23 20.08 5.32
N TYR A 120 -6.04 21.08 5.64
CA TYR A 120 -6.81 21.90 4.71
C TYR A 120 -6.41 23.37 4.87
N GLY A 121 -6.36 24.09 3.74
CA GLY A 121 -6.18 25.53 3.74
C GLY A 121 -7.44 26.25 4.20
N THR A 122 -7.26 27.32 4.95
CA THR A 122 -8.31 28.20 5.43
C THR A 122 -8.22 29.57 4.79
N TYR A 123 -9.28 30.37 4.88
CA TYR A 123 -9.35 31.72 4.30
C TYR A 123 -8.31 32.69 4.93
N ASP A 124 -7.90 32.45 6.17
CA ASP A 124 -6.86 33.22 6.89
C ASP A 124 -5.43 32.72 6.57
N LYS A 125 -5.29 31.99 5.47
CA LYS A 125 -4.01 31.49 4.94
C LYS A 125 -3.22 30.64 5.94
N LYS A 126 -3.91 29.67 6.55
CA LYS A 126 -3.31 28.65 7.40
C LYS A 126 -3.65 27.25 6.91
N LEU A 127 -2.78 26.31 7.17
CA LEU A 127 -3.08 24.88 7.02
C LEU A 127 -3.53 24.32 8.38
N VAL A 128 -4.78 23.87 8.45
CA VAL A 128 -5.38 23.32 9.67
C VAL A 128 -5.51 21.82 9.55
N LYS A 129 -5.07 21.09 10.56
CA LYS A 129 -5.09 19.63 10.61
C LYS A 129 -6.47 19.07 10.33
N ALA A 130 -6.55 18.08 9.45
CA ALA A 130 -7.78 17.35 9.14
C ALA A 130 -8.29 16.61 10.40
N ARG A 131 -9.60 16.72 10.67
CA ARG A 131 -10.24 16.00 11.78
C ARG A 131 -10.23 14.50 11.57
N THR A 132 -10.46 14.08 10.32
CA THR A 132 -10.42 12.68 9.89
C THR A 132 -9.36 12.57 8.80
N SER A 133 -8.41 11.68 9.00
CA SER A 133 -7.30 11.49 8.08
C SER A 133 -6.98 10.00 8.02
N ALA A 134 -7.53 9.32 7.04
CA ALA A 134 -7.30 7.90 6.77
C ALA A 134 -6.66 7.73 5.39
N TRP A 135 -5.87 6.69 5.22
CA TRP A 135 -5.37 6.26 3.92
C TRP A 135 -6.51 5.74 3.06
N LYS A 136 -6.56 6.16 1.81
CA LYS A 136 -7.58 5.81 0.81
C LYS A 136 -6.93 5.36 -0.47
N ILE A 137 -7.42 4.28 -1.06
CA ILE A 137 -6.90 3.77 -2.33
C ILE A 137 -7.16 4.78 -3.46
N ILE A 138 -6.12 5.06 -4.24
CA ILE A 138 -6.19 5.86 -5.45
C ILE A 138 -6.82 5.01 -6.56
N LYS A 139 -7.89 5.54 -7.19
CA LYS A 139 -8.57 4.88 -8.30
C LYS A 139 -8.65 5.81 -9.49
N LYS A 140 -8.39 5.31 -10.70
CA LYS A 140 -8.52 6.09 -11.95
C LYS A 140 -9.93 6.65 -12.16
N SER A 141 -10.95 5.93 -11.70
CA SER A 141 -12.36 6.29 -11.84
C SER A 141 -12.95 7.11 -10.70
N SER A 142 -12.16 7.47 -9.69
CA SER A 142 -12.66 8.30 -8.59
C SER A 142 -12.82 9.74 -9.06
N GLY A 143 -13.91 10.42 -8.64
CA GLY A 143 -14.17 11.82 -9.02
C GLY A 143 -13.11 12.84 -8.58
N VAL A 144 -12.09 12.43 -7.81
CA VAL A 144 -10.94 13.25 -7.39
C VAL A 144 -9.77 12.91 -8.30
N VAL A 145 -9.66 13.66 -9.37
CA VAL A 145 -8.88 13.37 -10.58
C VAL A 145 -7.39 13.35 -10.36
N HIS A 146 -6.88 14.32 -9.58
CA HIS A 146 -5.44 14.58 -9.52
C HIS A 146 -4.64 13.47 -8.82
N HIS A 147 -5.23 12.72 -7.87
CA HIS A 147 -4.49 11.71 -7.13
C HIS A 147 -3.92 10.61 -8.01
N TYR A 148 -4.69 10.16 -9.03
CA TYR A 148 -4.22 9.12 -9.94
C TYR A 148 -3.06 9.62 -10.79
N ASP A 149 -3.19 10.80 -11.41
CA ASP A 149 -2.16 11.37 -12.27
C ASP A 149 -0.91 11.74 -11.46
N PHE A 150 -1.10 12.31 -10.26
CA PHE A 150 0.00 12.60 -9.35
C PHE A 150 0.77 11.34 -8.98
N TYR A 151 0.06 10.28 -8.59
CA TYR A 151 0.66 8.99 -8.27
C TYR A 151 1.41 8.40 -9.47
N ARG A 152 0.73 8.33 -10.63
CA ARG A 152 1.22 7.59 -11.80
C ARG A 152 2.36 8.32 -12.52
N HIS A 153 2.24 9.64 -12.70
CA HIS A 153 3.14 10.37 -13.59
C HIS A 153 4.21 11.19 -12.86
N TYR A 154 3.94 11.65 -11.64
CA TYR A 154 4.82 12.60 -10.96
C TYR A 154 5.45 12.07 -9.68
N MET A 155 4.62 11.59 -8.74
CA MET A 155 5.04 11.34 -7.35
C MET A 155 5.79 10.03 -7.16
N CYS A 156 5.37 8.98 -7.85
CA CYS A 156 5.91 7.63 -7.66
C CYS A 156 6.70 7.16 -8.88
N SER A 157 7.72 6.36 -8.62
CA SER A 157 8.51 5.66 -9.64
C SER A 157 7.84 4.34 -10.03
N GLU A 158 8.30 3.73 -11.10
CA GLU A 158 7.93 2.36 -11.50
C GLU A 158 8.24 1.30 -10.44
N TYR A 159 9.19 1.58 -9.53
CA TYR A 159 9.54 0.72 -8.40
C TYR A 159 8.65 0.94 -7.17
N LEU A 160 7.54 1.64 -7.30
CA LEU A 160 6.59 1.95 -6.23
C LEU A 160 7.23 2.68 -5.03
N THR A 161 8.23 3.49 -5.30
CA THR A 161 8.86 4.40 -4.34
C THR A 161 8.63 5.85 -4.74
N PRO A 162 8.65 6.82 -3.81
CA PRO A 162 8.63 8.23 -4.16
C PRO A 162 9.76 8.58 -5.13
N ASN A 163 9.45 9.35 -6.17
CA ASN A 163 10.47 9.97 -6.99
C ASN A 163 11.32 10.93 -6.13
N PRO A 164 12.62 11.03 -6.36
CA PRO A 164 13.43 12.12 -5.81
C PRO A 164 12.79 13.48 -6.14
N ILE A 165 12.85 14.43 -5.20
CA ILE A 165 12.15 15.72 -5.34
C ILE A 165 12.59 16.49 -6.58
N ASP A 166 13.87 16.45 -6.91
CA ASP A 166 14.42 17.08 -8.13
C ASP A 166 13.85 16.46 -9.41
N ILE A 167 13.70 15.13 -9.45
CA ILE A 167 13.06 14.41 -10.56
C ILE A 167 11.59 14.80 -10.68
N LEU A 168 10.86 14.80 -9.54
CA LEU A 168 9.46 15.22 -9.51
C LEU A 168 9.30 16.65 -10.05
N LEU A 169 10.08 17.59 -9.55
CA LEU A 169 10.03 18.99 -9.99
C LEU A 169 10.36 19.14 -11.47
N ARG A 170 11.27 18.33 -12.00
CA ARG A 170 11.60 18.31 -13.45
C ARG A 170 10.41 17.79 -14.26
N LYS A 171 9.77 16.69 -13.84
CA LYS A 171 8.56 16.15 -14.48
C LYS A 171 7.43 17.18 -14.53
N VAL A 172 7.23 17.94 -13.45
CA VAL A 172 6.21 18.99 -13.39
C VAL A 172 6.53 20.17 -14.31
N LYS A 173 7.79 20.55 -14.42
CA LYS A 173 8.21 21.69 -15.26
C LYS A 173 8.27 21.36 -16.76
N TYR A 174 8.55 20.13 -17.10
CA TYR A 174 8.77 19.65 -18.47
C TYR A 174 8.01 18.35 -18.71
N PRO A 175 6.66 18.37 -18.66
CA PRO A 175 5.86 17.16 -18.76
C PRO A 175 6.04 16.43 -20.10
N GLU A 176 6.30 17.14 -21.20
CA GLU A 176 6.52 16.58 -22.53
C GLU A 176 7.76 15.65 -22.60
N ASP A 177 8.76 15.88 -21.77
CA ASP A 177 9.96 15.03 -21.72
C ASP A 177 9.67 13.62 -21.19
N PHE A 178 8.51 13.44 -20.54
CA PHE A 178 8.13 12.21 -19.85
C PHE A 178 6.88 11.52 -20.42
N GLN A 179 6.13 12.15 -21.34
CA GLN A 179 4.95 11.56 -21.98
C GLN A 179 5.29 10.49 -23.02
N VAL A 180 6.49 10.50 -23.58
CA VAL A 180 6.91 9.57 -24.65
C VAL A 180 7.04 8.11 -24.20
N SER A 181 7.08 7.84 -22.90
CA SER A 181 7.26 6.49 -22.35
C SER A 181 5.96 5.71 -22.11
N ASP A 182 4.80 6.37 -22.08
CA ASP A 182 3.52 5.74 -21.73
C ASP A 182 2.75 5.16 -22.93
N GLU A 183 3.16 5.49 -24.17
CA GLU A 183 2.50 4.98 -25.40
C GLU A 183 2.92 3.55 -25.81
N ARG A 184 3.77 2.87 -25.04
CA ARG A 184 4.32 1.55 -25.41
C ARG A 184 3.71 0.36 -24.70
N ASP A 185 2.73 0.57 -23.82
CA ASP A 185 2.13 -0.49 -22.99
C ASP A 185 0.64 -0.74 -23.29
N ASP A 186 0.16 -0.48 -24.55
CA ASP A 186 -1.15 -0.91 -25.04
C ASP A 186 -1.04 -2.17 -25.92
#